data_5dfc7c4f0bf297a02e1c603fa35f4f71
#
_entry.id   5dfc7c4f0bf297a02e1c603fa35f4f71
#
_cell.length_a   1.000
_cell.length_b   1.000
_cell.length_c   1.000
_cell.angle_alpha   90.00
_cell.angle_beta   90.00
_cell.angle_gamma   90.00
#
_symmetry.space_group_name_H-M   'P 1'
#
loop_
_entity.id
_entity.type
_entity.pdbx_description
1 polymer ?
#
loop_
_entity_poly.entity_id
_entity_poly.type
_entity_poly.pdbx_seq_one_letter_code
_entity_poly.pdbx_strand_id
1 'polypeptide(L)'
;TGSSNVAIGKSALLANTVASNNTAVGENAGDSLTTGNSNTLIGHGVGDDIVDGSNNVAVGFNLSVGTSIGNSITLGSGISSTGSNDFSFGKASNVVTNNFDADANWSRSSDVRKKRNIKDDHLGLSFINNLRPVTFQWKPSNEFPQEWDEYSKENNMNLEAIMHGMIAQEVKEALDKEGIDTFAGWSVNDDGMQRLSREMFVTPLINAVKELSTQVDELKAEIQTLKEE
;
A
#
# COMPACT_ATOMS: atom_id res chain seq x y z
N THR A 1 -38.43 -2.00 13.52
CA THR A 1 -37.96 -0.64 13.86
C THR A 1 -36.58 -0.74 14.45
N GLY A 2 -35.57 -0.28 13.70
CA GLY A 2 -34.20 -0.21 14.17
C GLY A 2 -34.02 0.80 15.30
N SER A 3 -33.00 0.62 16.13
CA SER A 3 -32.67 1.47 17.27
C SER A 3 -31.22 1.94 17.26
N SER A 4 -30.94 2.99 18.02
CA SER A 4 -29.59 3.51 18.22
C SER A 4 -28.86 3.90 16.92
N ASN A 5 -29.60 4.43 15.93
CA ASN A 5 -29.02 4.91 14.69
C ASN A 5 -28.79 6.42 14.74
N VAL A 6 -27.70 6.88 14.13
CA VAL A 6 -27.42 8.30 13.85
C VAL A 6 -27.46 8.50 12.35
N ALA A 7 -28.35 9.38 11.86
CA ALA A 7 -28.45 9.73 10.45
C ALA A 7 -28.42 11.26 10.31
N ILE A 8 -27.37 11.78 9.67
CA ILE A 8 -27.17 13.21 9.45
C ILE A 8 -26.86 13.45 7.96
N GLY A 9 -27.78 14.11 7.27
CA GLY A 9 -27.64 14.40 5.85
C GLY A 9 -28.88 13.97 5.06
N LYS A 10 -29.01 14.48 3.82
CA LYS A 10 -30.09 14.12 2.93
C LYS A 10 -30.01 12.64 2.59
N SER A 11 -31.09 11.90 2.75
CA SER A 11 -31.19 10.46 2.47
C SER A 11 -30.23 9.57 3.28
N ALA A 12 -29.58 10.05 4.35
CA ALA A 12 -28.77 9.18 5.21
C ALA A 12 -29.67 8.11 5.85
N LEU A 13 -29.31 6.81 5.71
CA LEU A 13 -30.09 5.64 6.15
C LEU A 13 -31.56 5.62 5.64
N LEU A 14 -31.80 6.10 4.43
CA LEU A 14 -33.15 6.28 3.88
C LEU A 14 -33.99 4.97 3.89
N ALA A 15 -33.36 3.84 3.50
CA ALA A 15 -34.01 2.54 3.40
C ALA A 15 -34.03 1.76 4.73
N ASN A 16 -33.50 2.32 5.82
CA ASN A 16 -33.38 1.58 7.09
C ASN A 16 -34.76 1.18 7.64
N THR A 17 -34.96 -0.11 7.84
CA THR A 17 -36.18 -0.67 8.37
C THR A 17 -36.05 -1.24 9.78
N VAL A 18 -35.05 -2.10 9.99
CA VAL A 18 -34.80 -2.82 11.25
C VAL A 18 -33.36 -2.75 11.74
N ALA A 19 -32.47 -2.23 10.91
CA ALA A 19 -31.04 -2.13 11.24
C ALA A 19 -30.77 -1.21 12.44
N SER A 20 -29.84 -1.59 13.29
CA SER A 20 -29.54 -0.89 14.54
C SER A 20 -28.06 -0.56 14.68
N ASN A 21 -27.75 0.43 15.54
CA ASN A 21 -26.38 0.83 15.88
C ASN A 21 -25.56 1.37 14.68
N ASN A 22 -26.21 1.92 13.66
CA ASN A 22 -25.52 2.49 12.51
C ASN A 22 -25.32 4.00 12.70
N THR A 23 -24.16 4.49 12.28
CA THR A 23 -23.83 5.91 12.19
C THR A 23 -23.60 6.27 10.73
N ALA A 24 -24.47 7.09 10.16
CA ALA A 24 -24.36 7.61 8.80
C ALA A 24 -24.37 9.14 8.81
N VAL A 25 -23.30 9.74 8.32
CA VAL A 25 -23.13 11.19 8.25
C VAL A 25 -22.70 11.59 6.85
N GLY A 26 -23.57 12.26 6.13
CA GLY A 26 -23.36 12.71 4.76
C GLY A 26 -24.59 12.48 3.88
N GLU A 27 -24.65 13.18 2.73
CA GLU A 27 -25.72 12.92 1.74
C GLU A 27 -25.56 11.51 1.18
N ASN A 28 -26.66 10.74 1.15
CA ASN A 28 -26.75 9.34 0.72
C ASN A 28 -25.82 8.36 1.48
N ALA A 29 -25.35 8.69 2.69
CA ALA A 29 -24.59 7.74 3.49
C ALA A 29 -25.47 6.56 3.92
N GLY A 30 -25.16 5.34 3.45
CA GLY A 30 -25.90 4.12 3.74
C GLY A 30 -27.38 4.17 3.33
N ASP A 31 -27.72 4.83 2.23
CA ASP A 31 -29.12 5.06 1.84
C ASP A 31 -29.88 3.77 1.50
N SER A 32 -29.19 2.73 1.02
CA SER A 32 -29.75 1.41 0.73
C SER A 32 -29.77 0.43 1.91
N LEU A 33 -29.22 0.82 3.06
CA LEU A 33 -29.05 -0.05 4.23
C LEU A 33 -30.41 -0.42 4.86
N THR A 34 -30.76 -1.71 4.82
CA THR A 34 -32.06 -2.20 5.33
C THR A 34 -31.96 -2.96 6.66
N THR A 35 -31.05 -3.92 6.76
CA THR A 35 -30.95 -4.87 7.89
C THR A 35 -29.55 -4.94 8.50
N GLY A 36 -28.52 -4.41 7.85
CA GLY A 36 -27.14 -4.42 8.34
C GLY A 36 -26.95 -3.57 9.60
N ASN A 37 -26.19 -4.06 10.56
CA ASN A 37 -26.02 -3.43 11.87
C ASN A 37 -24.60 -2.93 12.10
N SER A 38 -24.43 -1.97 13.01
CA SER A 38 -23.12 -1.55 13.53
C SER A 38 -22.17 -1.00 12.43
N ASN A 39 -22.72 -0.34 11.41
CA ASN A 39 -21.91 0.31 10.39
C ASN A 39 -21.62 1.77 10.77
N THR A 40 -20.43 2.24 10.44
CA THR A 40 -20.01 3.64 10.53
C THR A 40 -19.69 4.17 9.14
N LEU A 41 -20.55 5.02 8.60
CA LEU A 41 -20.52 5.50 7.22
C LEU A 41 -20.45 7.04 7.23
N ILE A 42 -19.29 7.61 6.91
CA ILE A 42 -19.05 9.05 7.02
C ILE A 42 -18.56 9.61 5.68
N GLY A 43 -19.36 10.49 5.10
CA GLY A 43 -19.09 11.19 3.85
C GLY A 43 -20.20 11.03 2.83
N HIS A 44 -20.13 11.78 1.72
CA HIS A 44 -21.13 11.75 0.65
C HIS A 44 -21.05 10.42 -0.13
N GLY A 45 -22.18 9.73 -0.33
CA GLY A 45 -22.26 8.49 -1.09
C GLY A 45 -21.40 7.35 -0.53
N VAL A 46 -21.23 7.32 0.80
CA VAL A 46 -20.42 6.29 1.45
C VAL A 46 -21.32 5.12 1.83
N GLY A 47 -21.01 3.92 1.29
CA GLY A 47 -21.76 2.70 1.56
C GLY A 47 -23.21 2.77 1.11
N ASP A 48 -23.51 3.50 0.05
CA ASP A 48 -24.85 3.62 -0.54
C ASP A 48 -25.36 2.30 -1.14
N ASP A 49 -24.44 1.35 -1.36
CA ASP A 49 -24.70 0.00 -1.88
C ASP A 49 -24.85 -1.10 -0.80
N ILE A 50 -24.65 -0.78 0.49
CA ILE A 50 -24.85 -1.74 1.59
C ILE A 50 -26.34 -2.00 1.79
N VAL A 51 -26.74 -3.28 1.86
CA VAL A 51 -28.12 -3.68 2.16
C VAL A 51 -28.21 -4.39 3.51
N ASP A 52 -27.42 -5.44 3.72
CA ASP A 52 -27.41 -6.30 4.91
C ASP A 52 -26.02 -6.48 5.54
N GLY A 53 -24.98 -5.89 4.94
CA GLY A 53 -23.62 -5.89 5.48
C GLY A 53 -23.53 -5.23 6.86
N SER A 54 -22.72 -5.79 7.76
CA SER A 54 -22.62 -5.35 9.16
C SER A 54 -21.18 -5.14 9.60
N ASN A 55 -21.00 -4.33 10.67
CA ASN A 55 -19.68 -4.05 11.29
C ASN A 55 -18.68 -3.39 10.33
N ASN A 56 -19.14 -2.59 9.38
CA ASN A 56 -18.25 -1.91 8.44
C ASN A 56 -17.91 -0.50 8.93
N VAL A 57 -16.71 -0.05 8.64
CA VAL A 57 -16.27 1.34 8.79
C VAL A 57 -15.91 1.87 7.42
N ALA A 58 -16.63 2.86 6.92
CA ALA A 58 -16.30 3.53 5.66
C ALA A 58 -16.28 5.05 5.86
N VAL A 59 -15.14 5.67 5.51
CA VAL A 59 -14.96 7.12 5.67
C VAL A 59 -14.32 7.71 4.41
N GLY A 60 -15.00 8.68 3.79
CA GLY A 60 -14.50 9.34 2.61
C GLY A 60 -15.55 9.89 1.66
N PHE A 61 -15.40 9.67 0.36
CA PHE A 61 -16.27 10.16 -0.69
C PHE A 61 -16.54 9.07 -1.73
N ASN A 62 -17.83 8.81 -2.03
CA ASN A 62 -18.29 7.80 -3.00
C ASN A 62 -17.56 6.45 -2.79
N LEU A 63 -17.67 5.91 -1.58
CA LEU A 63 -17.10 4.60 -1.24
C LEU A 63 -18.17 3.52 -1.36
N SER A 64 -17.88 2.49 -2.17
CA SER A 64 -18.68 1.27 -2.22
C SER A 64 -18.16 0.29 -1.17
N VAL A 65 -19.07 -0.27 -0.37
CA VAL A 65 -18.70 -1.33 0.58
C VAL A 65 -19.13 -2.69 0.05
N GLY A 66 -20.21 -2.73 -0.73
CA GLY A 66 -20.80 -3.95 -1.25
C GLY A 66 -22.01 -4.42 -0.43
N THR A 67 -22.96 -5.04 -1.10
CA THR A 67 -24.31 -5.32 -0.59
C THR A 67 -24.31 -6.06 0.75
N SER A 68 -23.50 -7.11 0.89
CA SER A 68 -23.48 -8.02 2.05
C SER A 68 -22.09 -8.15 2.68
N ILE A 69 -21.17 -7.22 2.41
CA ILE A 69 -19.83 -7.23 3.01
C ILE A 69 -19.91 -6.86 4.48
N GLY A 70 -19.14 -7.56 5.31
CA GLY A 70 -19.06 -7.33 6.75
C GLY A 70 -17.64 -7.28 7.29
N ASN A 71 -17.48 -6.63 8.44
CA ASN A 71 -16.20 -6.47 9.14
C ASN A 71 -15.11 -5.77 8.30
N SER A 72 -15.48 -4.92 7.35
CA SER A 72 -14.53 -4.22 6.49
C SER A 72 -14.23 -2.81 6.98
N ILE A 73 -13.05 -2.33 6.67
CA ILE A 73 -12.64 -0.93 6.85
C ILE A 73 -12.28 -0.36 5.48
N THR A 74 -12.96 0.70 5.04
CA THR A 74 -12.75 1.33 3.73
C THR A 74 -12.53 2.82 3.90
N LEU A 75 -11.34 3.32 3.52
CA LEU A 75 -10.97 4.72 3.69
C LEU A 75 -10.51 5.32 2.35
N GLY A 76 -11.08 6.47 1.96
CA GLY A 76 -10.57 7.15 0.77
C GLY A 76 -11.62 7.80 -0.10
N SER A 77 -11.42 7.75 -1.42
CA SER A 77 -12.30 8.42 -2.39
C SER A 77 -12.46 7.58 -3.67
N GLY A 78 -13.71 7.27 -4.01
CA GLY A 78 -14.06 6.54 -5.24
C GLY A 78 -13.50 5.12 -5.31
N ILE A 79 -13.34 4.46 -4.18
CA ILE A 79 -12.87 3.08 -4.09
C ILE A 79 -13.96 2.15 -3.57
N SER A 80 -13.77 0.86 -3.80
CA SER A 80 -14.62 -0.20 -3.27
C SER A 80 -13.86 -1.05 -2.26
N SER A 81 -14.56 -1.54 -1.23
CA SER A 81 -14.07 -2.65 -0.41
C SER A 81 -13.78 -3.86 -1.30
N THR A 82 -12.76 -4.62 -1.00
CA THR A 82 -12.38 -5.81 -1.77
C THR A 82 -13.07 -7.08 -1.27
N GLY A 83 -13.59 -7.06 -0.03
CA GLY A 83 -14.30 -8.19 0.56
C GLY A 83 -14.61 -8.00 2.03
N SER A 84 -15.22 -9.01 2.63
CA SER A 84 -15.38 -9.09 4.09
C SER A 84 -14.02 -9.30 4.77
N ASN A 85 -13.88 -8.75 5.97
CA ASN A 85 -12.66 -8.82 6.78
C ASN A 85 -11.46 -8.12 6.13
N ASP A 86 -11.70 -7.15 5.24
CA ASP A 86 -10.66 -6.39 4.54
C ASP A 86 -10.47 -4.99 5.14
N PHE A 87 -9.22 -4.54 5.19
CA PHE A 87 -8.89 -3.13 5.26
C PHE A 87 -8.48 -2.63 3.87
N SER A 88 -9.24 -1.70 3.31
CA SER A 88 -8.99 -1.11 2.00
C SER A 88 -8.83 0.40 2.12
N PHE A 89 -7.80 0.97 1.52
CA PHE A 89 -7.66 2.41 1.43
C PHE A 89 -7.09 2.85 0.09
N GLY A 90 -7.42 4.08 -0.30
CA GLY A 90 -6.90 4.58 -1.56
C GLY A 90 -7.74 5.65 -2.23
N LYS A 91 -7.53 5.82 -3.53
CA LYS A 91 -8.19 6.81 -4.37
C LYS A 91 -8.50 6.24 -5.74
N ALA A 92 -9.75 6.34 -6.18
CA ALA A 92 -10.23 5.88 -7.49
C ALA A 92 -9.81 4.42 -7.76
N SER A 93 -9.09 4.14 -8.84
CA SER A 93 -8.65 2.77 -9.20
C SER A 93 -7.38 2.30 -8.48
N ASN A 94 -6.81 3.12 -7.58
CA ASN A 94 -5.61 2.80 -6.81
C ASN A 94 -5.97 2.41 -5.38
N VAL A 95 -6.21 1.13 -5.15
CA VAL A 95 -6.59 0.57 -3.86
C VAL A 95 -5.44 -0.26 -3.30
N VAL A 96 -5.12 -0.03 -2.04
CA VAL A 96 -4.28 -0.89 -1.23
C VAL A 96 -5.19 -1.64 -0.27
N THR A 97 -5.03 -2.95 -0.17
CA THR A 97 -5.87 -3.79 0.67
C THR A 97 -5.04 -4.80 1.44
N ASN A 98 -5.56 -5.16 2.63
CA ASN A 98 -5.06 -6.23 3.46
C ASN A 98 -6.26 -6.99 4.00
N ASN A 99 -6.22 -8.31 4.01
CA ASN A 99 -7.28 -9.13 4.56
C ASN A 99 -6.91 -9.57 5.99
N PHE A 100 -7.82 -9.35 6.96
CA PHE A 100 -7.55 -9.66 8.37
C PHE A 100 -7.50 -11.15 8.68
N ASP A 101 -8.04 -12.01 7.81
CA ASP A 101 -8.07 -13.47 7.97
C ASP A 101 -6.90 -14.16 7.25
N ALA A 102 -6.11 -13.42 6.49
CA ALA A 102 -4.95 -13.93 5.76
C ALA A 102 -3.64 -13.35 6.31
N ASP A 103 -2.53 -13.68 5.67
CA ASP A 103 -1.24 -13.05 5.97
C ASP A 103 -1.34 -11.52 5.85
N ALA A 104 -0.91 -10.81 6.90
CA ALA A 104 -1.00 -9.37 7.04
C ALA A 104 -0.07 -8.59 6.09
N ASN A 105 -0.04 -8.98 4.81
CA ASN A 105 0.74 -8.32 3.77
C ASN A 105 -0.15 -7.39 2.94
N TRP A 106 0.30 -6.14 2.77
CA TRP A 106 -0.39 -5.21 1.89
C TRP A 106 -0.29 -5.69 0.44
N SER A 107 -1.43 -5.88 -0.21
CA SER A 107 -1.48 -6.27 -1.62
C SER A 107 -2.02 -5.15 -2.51
N ARG A 108 -1.51 -5.10 -3.74
CA ARG A 108 -2.01 -4.23 -4.80
C ARG A 108 -2.36 -5.07 -6.02
N SER A 109 -3.46 -4.77 -6.68
CA SER A 109 -3.85 -5.45 -7.92
C SER A 109 -2.73 -5.45 -8.95
N SER A 110 -2.37 -6.65 -9.44
CA SER A 110 -1.31 -6.85 -10.45
C SER A 110 -1.80 -7.62 -11.68
N ASP A 111 -3.11 -7.62 -11.93
CA ASP A 111 -3.75 -8.27 -13.07
C ASP A 111 -3.26 -7.67 -14.39
N VAL A 112 -2.91 -8.52 -15.35
CA VAL A 112 -2.41 -8.14 -16.66
C VAL A 112 -3.37 -7.21 -17.42
N ARG A 113 -4.67 -7.36 -17.23
CA ARG A 113 -5.71 -6.54 -17.86
C ARG A 113 -5.68 -5.08 -17.44
N LYS A 114 -4.99 -4.76 -16.33
CA LYS A 114 -4.76 -3.40 -15.82
C LYS A 114 -3.43 -2.81 -16.27
N LYS A 115 -2.61 -3.55 -17.00
CA LYS A 115 -1.26 -3.17 -17.41
C LYS A 115 -1.17 -2.94 -18.91
N ARG A 116 -0.32 -2.04 -19.33
CA ARG A 116 0.02 -1.79 -20.73
C ARG A 116 1.53 -1.61 -20.87
N ASN A 117 2.04 -1.76 -22.09
CA ASN A 117 3.46 -1.59 -22.42
C ASN A 117 4.38 -2.44 -21.50
N ILE A 118 3.96 -3.69 -21.25
CA ILE A 118 4.73 -4.62 -20.44
C ILE A 118 6.04 -4.93 -21.16
N LYS A 119 7.15 -4.76 -20.46
CA LYS A 119 8.50 -5.08 -20.91
C LYS A 119 9.23 -5.79 -19.77
N ASP A 120 10.25 -6.55 -20.13
CA ASP A 120 11.15 -7.15 -19.15
C ASP A 120 11.91 -6.05 -18.41
N ASP A 121 12.06 -6.23 -17.10
CA ASP A 121 12.84 -5.34 -16.25
C ASP A 121 14.32 -5.75 -16.33
N HIS A 122 15.19 -4.77 -16.53
CA HIS A 122 16.63 -5.00 -16.72
C HIS A 122 17.45 -4.78 -15.44
N LEU A 123 16.82 -4.31 -14.36
CA LEU A 123 17.50 -4.21 -13.07
C LEU A 123 17.73 -5.61 -12.51
N GLY A 124 18.99 -6.03 -12.42
CA GLY A 124 19.40 -7.37 -12.00
C GLY A 124 20.67 -7.35 -11.17
N LEU A 125 21.57 -8.30 -11.44
CA LEU A 125 22.77 -8.55 -10.65
C LEU A 125 23.69 -7.34 -10.59
N SER A 126 23.90 -6.61 -11.70
CA SER A 126 24.70 -5.40 -11.74
C SER A 126 24.20 -4.35 -10.77
N PHE A 127 22.89 -4.04 -10.81
CA PHE A 127 22.27 -3.09 -9.90
C PHE A 127 22.43 -3.54 -8.44
N ILE A 128 22.07 -4.79 -8.12
CA ILE A 128 22.14 -5.33 -6.75
C ILE A 128 23.56 -5.26 -6.18
N ASN A 129 24.57 -5.56 -6.98
CA ASN A 129 25.97 -5.49 -6.56
C ASN A 129 26.47 -4.05 -6.30
N ASN A 130 25.79 -3.03 -6.84
CA ASN A 130 26.09 -1.62 -6.57
C ASN A 130 25.41 -1.09 -5.31
N LEU A 131 24.49 -1.85 -4.69
CA LEU A 131 23.81 -1.45 -3.46
C LEU A 131 24.66 -1.77 -2.23
N ARG A 132 24.62 -0.87 -1.26
CA ARG A 132 25.33 -1.03 0.02
C ARG A 132 24.32 -1.11 1.19
N PRO A 133 24.03 -2.30 1.71
CA PRO A 133 23.29 -2.42 2.97
C PRO A 133 24.09 -1.83 4.13
N VAL A 134 23.43 -1.07 4.99
CA VAL A 134 24.05 -0.40 6.14
C VAL A 134 23.21 -0.59 7.40
N THR A 135 23.87 -0.45 8.54
CA THR A 135 23.19 -0.19 9.82
C THR A 135 23.36 1.28 10.17
N PHE A 136 22.34 1.87 10.79
CA PHE A 136 22.39 3.28 11.19
C PHE A 136 21.50 3.52 12.42
N GLN A 137 21.70 4.66 13.07
CA GLN A 137 20.80 5.22 14.03
C GLN A 137 20.26 6.56 13.50
N TRP A 138 19.06 6.92 13.90
CA TRP A 138 18.50 8.21 13.52
C TRP A 138 19.27 9.36 14.19
N LYS A 139 19.44 10.47 13.49
CA LYS A 139 19.80 11.72 14.11
C LYS A 139 18.63 12.27 14.91
N PRO A 140 18.86 13.12 15.92
CA PRO A 140 17.79 13.86 16.54
C PRO A 140 17.02 14.71 15.51
N SER A 141 15.69 14.75 15.60
CA SER A 141 14.86 15.48 14.64
C SER A 141 15.13 17.00 14.59
N ASN A 142 15.71 17.57 15.63
CA ASN A 142 16.16 18.97 15.65
C ASN A 142 17.48 19.24 14.92
N GLU A 143 18.13 18.20 14.41
CA GLU A 143 19.28 18.28 13.51
C GLU A 143 18.90 18.08 12.03
N PHE A 144 17.62 17.81 11.73
CA PHE A 144 17.15 17.69 10.35
C PHE A 144 17.11 19.08 9.67
N PRO A 145 17.14 19.15 8.33
CA PRO A 145 16.86 20.39 7.61
C PRO A 145 15.52 20.99 8.06
N GLN A 146 15.49 22.29 8.32
CA GLN A 146 14.28 22.93 8.87
C GLN A 146 13.11 22.99 7.89
N GLU A 147 13.39 22.83 6.61
CA GLU A 147 12.41 22.74 5.52
C GLU A 147 11.73 21.38 5.42
N TRP A 148 12.18 20.38 6.14
CA TRP A 148 11.56 19.05 6.14
C TRP A 148 10.40 18.97 7.13
N ASP A 149 9.32 18.32 6.75
CA ASP A 149 8.14 18.11 7.60
C ASP A 149 8.47 17.31 8.88
N GLU A 150 9.52 16.49 8.85
CA GLU A 150 10.01 15.73 10.01
C GLU A 150 10.88 16.54 10.97
N TYR A 151 11.24 17.80 10.64
CA TYR A 151 11.96 18.67 11.57
C TYR A 151 11.11 18.98 12.80
N SER A 152 11.70 18.91 13.97
CA SER A 152 11.06 19.30 15.22
C SER A 152 12.09 19.98 16.12
N LYS A 153 11.70 21.06 16.81
CA LYS A 153 12.58 21.75 17.78
C LYS A 153 13.00 20.84 18.95
N GLU A 154 12.12 19.92 19.31
CA GLU A 154 12.39 18.90 20.31
C GLU A 154 12.60 17.55 19.63
N ASN A 155 13.57 16.76 20.13
CA ASN A 155 13.80 15.45 19.54
C ASN A 155 12.63 14.50 19.81
N ASN A 156 12.09 13.93 18.73
CA ASN A 156 11.05 12.90 18.75
C ASN A 156 11.51 11.55 18.16
N MET A 157 12.82 11.41 17.84
CA MET A 157 13.39 10.20 17.29
C MET A 157 13.90 9.27 18.39
N ASN A 158 13.77 7.96 18.16
CA ASN A 158 14.46 6.96 18.99
C ASN A 158 15.92 6.85 18.55
N LEU A 159 16.83 7.40 19.34
CA LEU A 159 18.26 7.45 19.03
C LEU A 159 19.00 6.13 19.34
N GLU A 160 18.40 5.26 20.17
CA GLU A 160 19.03 4.01 20.60
C GLU A 160 18.78 2.86 19.61
N ALA A 161 17.75 2.95 18.78
CA ALA A 161 17.38 1.90 17.84
C ALA A 161 18.40 1.79 16.70
N ILE A 162 19.00 0.62 16.56
CA ILE A 162 19.82 0.29 15.39
C ILE A 162 18.90 -0.17 14.26
N MET A 163 18.94 0.56 13.16
CA MET A 163 18.16 0.31 11.96
C MET A 163 19.02 -0.37 10.89
N HIS A 164 18.38 -1.16 10.03
CA HIS A 164 19.00 -1.77 8.85
C HIS A 164 18.35 -1.21 7.57
N GLY A 165 19.17 -0.83 6.61
CA GLY A 165 18.64 -0.25 5.38
C GLY A 165 19.71 0.08 4.36
N MET A 166 19.42 1.06 3.53
CA MET A 166 20.31 1.60 2.49
C MET A 166 20.23 3.13 2.53
N ILE A 167 21.22 3.79 1.95
CA ILE A 167 21.24 5.25 1.79
C ILE A 167 20.57 5.58 0.46
N ALA A 168 19.55 6.44 0.47
CA ALA A 168 18.76 6.75 -0.73
C ALA A 168 19.59 7.39 -1.84
N GLN A 169 20.58 8.22 -1.50
CA GLN A 169 21.51 8.82 -2.43
C GLN A 169 22.38 7.77 -3.14
N GLU A 170 22.87 6.79 -2.42
CA GLU A 170 23.69 5.69 -3.00
C GLU A 170 22.86 4.80 -3.92
N VAL A 171 21.59 4.57 -3.58
CA VAL A 171 20.64 3.87 -4.46
C VAL A 171 20.41 4.66 -5.75
N LYS A 172 20.27 6.00 -5.66
CA LYS A 172 20.15 6.85 -6.86
C LYS A 172 21.39 6.77 -7.75
N GLU A 173 22.59 6.81 -7.16
CA GLU A 173 23.83 6.64 -7.90
C GLU A 173 23.91 5.27 -8.60
N ALA A 174 23.43 4.20 -7.96
CA ALA A 174 23.37 2.88 -8.58
C ALA A 174 22.38 2.84 -9.76
N LEU A 175 21.22 3.49 -9.64
CA LEU A 175 20.25 3.63 -10.73
C LEU A 175 20.82 4.44 -11.91
N ASP A 176 21.54 5.52 -11.62
CA ASP A 176 22.17 6.36 -12.64
C ASP A 176 23.23 5.58 -13.45
N LYS A 177 23.98 4.68 -12.81
CA LYS A 177 24.93 3.79 -13.50
C LYS A 177 24.22 2.81 -14.46
N GLU A 178 23.01 2.37 -14.12
CA GLU A 178 22.19 1.52 -14.98
C GLU A 178 21.39 2.33 -16.04
N GLY A 179 21.42 3.67 -15.96
CA GLY A 179 20.65 4.55 -16.87
C GLY A 179 19.14 4.50 -16.62
N ILE A 180 18.71 4.18 -15.40
CA ILE A 180 17.30 4.02 -15.01
C ILE A 180 16.85 5.20 -14.16
N ASP A 181 15.76 5.85 -14.59
CA ASP A 181 15.12 6.97 -13.90
C ASP A 181 13.68 6.66 -13.42
N THR A 182 13.17 5.48 -13.75
CA THR A 182 11.75 5.09 -13.55
C THR A 182 11.52 4.10 -12.41
N PHE A 183 12.55 3.81 -11.60
CA PHE A 183 12.44 2.83 -10.52
C PHE A 183 11.64 3.38 -9.33
N ALA A 184 10.46 2.80 -9.08
CA ALA A 184 9.57 3.23 -8.01
C ALA A 184 10.07 2.91 -6.59
N GLY A 185 11.19 2.20 -6.44
CA GLY A 185 11.85 1.94 -5.16
C GLY A 185 12.64 3.13 -4.60
N TRP A 186 12.83 4.19 -5.42
CA TRP A 186 13.43 5.45 -5.02
C TRP A 186 12.51 6.62 -5.40
N SER A 187 12.44 7.60 -4.55
CA SER A 187 11.70 8.84 -4.81
C SER A 187 12.33 10.02 -4.08
N VAL A 188 11.99 11.22 -4.51
CA VAL A 188 12.35 12.48 -3.86
C VAL A 188 11.07 13.32 -3.69
N ASN A 189 10.92 13.92 -2.51
CA ASN A 189 9.82 14.84 -2.21
C ASN A 189 10.13 16.25 -2.73
N ASP A 190 9.13 17.14 -2.70
CA ASP A 190 9.28 18.55 -3.09
C ASP A 190 10.29 19.30 -2.20
N ASP A 191 10.48 18.88 -0.97
CA ASP A 191 11.47 19.41 -0.02
C ASP A 191 12.89 18.84 -0.21
N GLY A 192 13.09 17.99 -1.24
CA GLY A 192 14.37 17.36 -1.55
C GLY A 192 14.70 16.13 -0.72
N MET A 193 13.84 15.71 0.22
CA MET A 193 14.05 14.48 0.98
C MET A 193 13.89 13.24 0.10
N GLN A 194 14.90 12.38 0.11
CA GLN A 194 14.90 11.13 -0.64
C GLN A 194 14.37 9.96 0.19
N ARG A 195 13.59 9.09 -0.44
CA ARG A 195 12.91 7.96 0.19
C ARG A 195 13.16 6.66 -0.57
N LEU A 196 13.10 5.54 0.16
CA LEU A 196 13.19 4.19 -0.41
C LEU A 196 11.95 3.37 -0.05
N SER A 197 11.39 2.71 -1.08
CA SER A 197 10.39 1.66 -0.93
C SER A 197 11.08 0.30 -1.03
N ARG A 198 11.33 -0.34 0.12
CA ARG A 198 12.15 -1.56 0.20
C ARG A 198 11.55 -2.74 -0.57
N GLU A 199 10.24 -2.84 -0.62
CA GLU A 199 9.53 -3.92 -1.31
C GLU A 199 9.80 -3.93 -2.82
N MET A 200 10.08 -2.77 -3.42
CA MET A 200 10.36 -2.65 -4.84
C MET A 200 11.67 -3.31 -5.28
N PHE A 201 12.58 -3.58 -4.34
CA PHE A 201 13.85 -4.27 -4.63
C PHE A 201 13.68 -5.79 -4.84
N VAL A 202 12.52 -6.35 -4.54
CA VAL A 202 12.23 -7.78 -4.77
C VAL A 202 12.36 -8.14 -6.24
N THR A 203 11.86 -7.30 -7.16
CA THR A 203 11.95 -7.58 -8.61
C THR A 203 13.41 -7.62 -9.11
N PRO A 204 14.25 -6.61 -8.84
CA PRO A 204 15.69 -6.70 -9.13
C PRO A 204 16.38 -7.91 -8.49
N LEU A 205 16.03 -8.29 -7.27
CA LEU A 205 16.59 -9.47 -6.63
C LEU A 205 16.19 -10.76 -7.36
N ILE A 206 14.96 -10.88 -7.86
CA ILE A 206 14.53 -12.01 -8.66
C ILE A 206 15.37 -12.11 -9.93
N ASN A 207 15.61 -11.00 -10.63
CA ASN A 207 16.45 -10.98 -11.82
C ASN A 207 17.90 -11.36 -11.49
N ALA A 208 18.48 -10.79 -10.45
CA ALA A 208 19.83 -11.09 -10.00
C ALA A 208 20.02 -12.59 -9.68
N VAL A 209 19.03 -13.22 -9.00
CA VAL A 209 19.08 -14.67 -8.72
C VAL A 209 19.00 -15.49 -10.00
N LYS A 210 18.18 -15.10 -10.98
CA LYS A 210 18.11 -15.79 -12.28
C LYS A 210 19.43 -15.69 -13.07
N GLU A 211 20.02 -14.49 -13.10
CA GLU A 211 21.33 -14.27 -13.73
C GLU A 211 22.42 -15.12 -13.08
N LEU A 212 22.48 -15.13 -11.73
CA LEU A 212 23.42 -15.97 -10.99
C LEU A 212 23.21 -17.47 -11.27
N SER A 213 21.93 -17.92 -11.35
CA SER A 213 21.63 -19.32 -11.67
C SER A 213 22.16 -19.70 -13.05
N THR A 214 21.99 -18.84 -14.05
CA THR A 214 22.50 -19.04 -15.40
C THR A 214 24.03 -19.12 -15.40
N GLN A 215 24.74 -18.18 -14.74
CA GLN A 215 26.19 -18.19 -14.64
C GLN A 215 26.72 -19.46 -13.95
N VAL A 216 26.04 -19.92 -12.90
CA VAL A 216 26.42 -21.18 -12.23
C VAL A 216 26.29 -22.38 -13.16
N ASP A 217 25.25 -22.44 -13.97
CA ASP A 217 25.02 -23.56 -14.89
C ASP A 217 26.02 -23.53 -16.07
N GLU A 218 26.37 -22.35 -16.56
CA GLU A 218 27.43 -22.14 -17.54
C GLU A 218 28.79 -22.63 -17.00
N LEU A 219 29.14 -22.20 -15.78
CA LEU A 219 30.40 -22.64 -15.12
C LEU A 219 30.45 -24.15 -14.87
N LYS A 220 29.31 -24.78 -14.51
CA LYS A 220 29.26 -26.24 -14.36
C LYS A 220 29.51 -26.95 -15.69
N ALA A 221 28.93 -26.45 -16.79
CA ALA A 221 29.15 -26.98 -18.12
C ALA A 221 30.63 -26.87 -18.55
N GLU A 222 31.26 -25.71 -18.31
CA GLU A 222 32.72 -25.52 -18.55
C GLU A 222 33.56 -26.50 -17.75
N ILE A 223 33.28 -26.65 -16.45
CA ILE A 223 34.01 -27.59 -15.58
C ILE A 223 33.86 -29.03 -16.08
N GLN A 224 32.66 -29.39 -16.58
CA GLN A 224 32.43 -30.74 -17.12
C GLN A 224 33.26 -30.96 -18.40
N THR A 225 33.30 -29.99 -19.30
CA THR A 225 34.12 -30.05 -20.52
C THR A 225 35.61 -30.20 -20.18
N LEU A 226 36.13 -29.41 -19.23
CA LEU A 226 37.53 -29.46 -18.80
C LEU A 226 37.94 -30.79 -18.11
N LYS A 227 36.98 -31.55 -17.57
CA LYS A 227 37.22 -32.86 -16.97
C LYS A 227 37.26 -34.00 -18.00
N GLU A 228 36.72 -33.77 -19.19
CA GLU A 228 36.63 -34.75 -20.27
C GLU A 228 37.79 -34.62 -21.25
N GLU A 229 38.62 -33.52 -21.17
CA GLU A 229 39.90 -33.32 -21.81
C GLU A 229 41.02 -33.94 -20.99
#